data_5d49c4dbbd2f07b28bd90f727a0f7b87
#
_entry.id   5d49c4dbbd2f07b28bd90f727a0f7b87
#
_cell.length_a   1.000
_cell.length_b   1.000
_cell.length_c   1.000
_cell.angle_alpha   90.00
_cell.angle_beta   90.00
_cell.angle_gamma   90.00
#
_symmetry.space_group_name_H-M   'P 1'
#
loop_
_entity.id
_entity.type
_entity.pdbx_description
1 polymer ?
#
loop_
_entity_poly.entity_id
_entity_poly.type
_entity_poly.pdbx_seq_one_letter_code
_entity_poly.pdbx_strand_id
1 'polypeptide(L)'
;MADNFGLKIGIEGEKEFKKALSEINQSFKVLGSEMKLVSSQFDANDKSIQALSARNTVLNKEIDAQRQKIETLRAALQNASESFGENDRRTQNWQIQLNNAEAALNGMERELSANERAIESLSQQETEAADATERLSQEISRQEEELAGMKRAYSNAVLEYGKGSSEAKELEGRISQLSGELRESEGVSRRYPDV
;
A
#
# COMPACT_ATOMS: atom_id res chain seq x y z
N MET A 1 52.89 -9.76 -47.24
CA MET A 1 51.94 -8.75 -46.62
C MET A 1 50.65 -9.45 -46.50
N ALA A 2 50.25 -9.81 -45.26
CA ALA A 2 49.01 -10.44 -44.99
C ALA A 2 47.98 -9.29 -44.68
N ASP A 3 47.10 -9.03 -45.63
CA ASP A 3 46.04 -8.10 -45.49
C ASP A 3 45.09 -8.65 -44.44
N ASN A 4 45.14 -7.99 -43.30
CA ASN A 4 44.22 -8.23 -42.20
C ASN A 4 42.84 -7.64 -42.55
N PHE A 5 42.07 -8.34 -43.39
CA PHE A 5 40.66 -8.05 -43.64
C PHE A 5 39.84 -8.50 -42.43
N GLY A 6 40.15 -7.90 -41.29
CA GLY A 6 39.25 -7.95 -40.13
C GLY A 6 38.15 -6.90 -40.29
N LEU A 7 37.12 -7.19 -41.10
CA LEU A 7 35.87 -6.44 -41.02
C LEU A 7 35.37 -6.56 -39.60
N LYS A 8 35.61 -5.53 -38.79
CA LYS A 8 34.82 -5.29 -37.60
C LYS A 8 33.43 -4.83 -38.06
N ILE A 9 32.60 -5.78 -38.45
CA ILE A 9 31.19 -5.53 -38.67
C ILE A 9 30.59 -5.40 -37.24
N GLY A 10 30.69 -4.19 -36.68
CA GLY A 10 29.91 -3.80 -35.49
C GLY A 10 28.48 -3.57 -35.95
N ILE A 11 27.52 -3.84 -35.07
CA ILE A 11 26.15 -3.40 -35.27
C ILE A 11 26.19 -1.87 -35.36
N GLU A 12 25.59 -1.27 -36.38
CA GLU A 12 25.40 0.18 -36.44
C GLU A 12 24.60 0.56 -35.20
N GLY A 13 25.13 1.43 -34.34
CA GLY A 13 24.51 1.80 -33.08
C GLY A 13 24.82 0.91 -31.87
N GLU A 14 25.64 -0.17 -31.98
CA GLU A 14 25.97 -1.04 -30.84
C GLU A 14 26.61 -0.27 -29.67
N LYS A 15 27.43 0.70 -29.95
CA LYS A 15 28.05 1.56 -28.93
C LYS A 15 27.05 2.44 -28.23
N GLU A 16 26.11 2.98 -28.96
CA GLU A 16 25.00 3.80 -28.48
C GLU A 16 24.06 2.97 -27.59
N PHE A 17 23.71 1.75 -28.01
CA PHE A 17 22.89 0.84 -27.18
C PHE A 17 23.61 0.46 -25.88
N LYS A 18 24.88 0.13 -25.93
CA LYS A 18 25.68 -0.17 -24.73
C LYS A 18 25.79 1.03 -23.80
N LYS A 19 25.92 2.25 -24.34
CA LYS A 19 25.93 3.48 -23.57
C LYS A 19 24.57 3.71 -22.90
N ALA A 20 23.47 3.65 -23.64
CA ALA A 20 22.12 3.79 -23.11
C ALA A 20 21.83 2.76 -22.00
N LEU A 21 22.19 1.49 -22.20
CA LEU A 21 22.05 0.46 -21.17
C LEU A 21 22.91 0.73 -19.93
N SER A 22 24.11 1.29 -20.12
CA SER A 22 24.98 1.68 -19.00
C SER A 22 24.35 2.81 -18.18
N GLU A 23 23.76 3.81 -18.83
CA GLU A 23 23.06 4.92 -18.18
C GLU A 23 21.82 4.44 -17.42
N ILE A 24 21.01 3.56 -18.03
CA ILE A 24 19.87 2.93 -17.38
C ILE A 24 20.30 2.09 -16.16
N ASN A 25 21.38 1.29 -16.31
CA ASN A 25 21.90 0.52 -15.17
C ASN A 25 22.45 1.41 -14.05
N GLN A 26 22.97 2.60 -14.36
CA GLN A 26 23.34 3.59 -13.36
C GLN A 26 22.10 4.16 -12.65
N SER A 27 21.01 4.42 -13.38
CA SER A 27 19.74 4.82 -12.79
C SER A 27 19.21 3.76 -11.81
N PHE A 28 19.30 2.48 -12.13
CA PHE A 28 18.96 1.39 -11.20
C PHE A 28 19.77 1.41 -9.90
N LYS A 29 21.06 1.76 -9.97
CA LYS A 29 21.87 1.89 -8.75
C LYS A 29 21.40 3.04 -7.86
N VAL A 30 21.00 4.16 -8.47
CA VAL A 30 20.43 5.30 -7.75
C VAL A 30 19.09 4.90 -7.12
N LEU A 31 18.19 4.30 -7.90
CA LEU A 31 16.87 3.84 -7.40
C LEU A 31 17.01 2.77 -6.30
N GLY A 32 17.94 1.84 -6.43
CA GLY A 32 18.25 0.89 -5.36
C GLY A 32 18.79 1.56 -4.08
N SER A 33 19.48 2.71 -4.20
CA SER A 33 19.87 3.52 -3.05
C SER A 33 18.67 4.26 -2.46
N GLU A 34 17.77 4.81 -3.29
CA GLU A 34 16.52 5.42 -2.84
C GLU A 34 15.63 4.39 -2.12
N MET A 35 15.50 3.18 -2.65
CA MET A 35 14.75 2.09 -2.01
C MET A 35 15.33 1.72 -0.63
N LYS A 36 16.66 1.68 -0.51
CA LYS A 36 17.31 1.45 0.79
C LYS A 36 17.03 2.59 1.78
N LEU A 37 17.05 3.83 1.31
CA LEU A 37 16.73 5.00 2.13
C LEU A 37 15.27 4.93 2.63
N VAL A 38 14.33 4.69 1.73
CA VAL A 38 12.91 4.50 2.08
C VAL A 38 12.75 3.35 3.08
N SER A 39 13.37 2.19 2.79
CA SER A 39 13.27 1.02 3.68
C SER A 39 13.90 1.24 5.06
N SER A 40 14.85 2.18 5.18
CA SER A 40 15.46 2.52 6.47
C SER A 40 14.60 3.42 7.36
N GLN A 41 13.55 4.03 6.80
CA GLN A 41 12.59 4.87 7.53
C GLN A 41 11.47 4.07 8.20
N PHE A 42 11.36 2.80 7.88
CA PHE A 42 10.32 1.89 8.35
C PHE A 42 10.96 0.59 8.87
N ASP A 43 10.27 -0.10 9.77
CA ASP A 43 10.70 -1.44 10.16
C ASP A 43 10.70 -2.40 8.97
N ALA A 44 11.56 -3.42 9.01
CA ALA A 44 11.77 -4.33 7.87
C ALA A 44 10.48 -5.04 7.40
N ASN A 45 9.53 -5.23 8.32
CA ASN A 45 8.23 -5.88 8.06
C ASN A 45 7.05 -4.88 8.11
N ASP A 46 7.33 -3.58 8.14
CA ASP A 46 6.28 -2.56 8.15
C ASP A 46 5.49 -2.62 6.84
N LYS A 47 4.21 -2.89 6.97
CA LYS A 47 3.21 -2.96 5.88
C LYS A 47 2.17 -1.85 6.01
N SER A 48 2.43 -0.80 6.77
CA SER A 48 1.56 0.36 6.84
C SER A 48 1.34 0.98 5.45
N ILE A 49 0.25 1.69 5.28
CA ILE A 49 -0.06 2.42 4.05
C ILE A 49 1.10 3.35 3.68
N GLN A 50 1.68 4.04 4.67
CA GLN A 50 2.80 4.95 4.48
C GLN A 50 4.05 4.22 3.95
N ALA A 51 4.41 3.07 4.56
CA ALA A 51 5.57 2.28 4.16
C ALA A 51 5.41 1.70 2.75
N LEU A 52 4.24 1.14 2.44
CA LEU A 52 3.94 0.58 1.12
C LEU A 52 3.89 1.66 0.04
N SER A 53 3.27 2.82 0.31
CA SER A 53 3.19 3.94 -0.63
C SER A 53 4.57 4.54 -0.94
N ALA A 54 5.42 4.68 0.08
CA ALA A 54 6.79 5.15 -0.10
C ALA A 54 7.62 4.19 -0.97
N ARG A 55 7.51 2.88 -0.73
CA ARG A 55 8.16 1.84 -1.56
C ARG A 55 7.61 1.83 -2.99
N ASN A 56 6.29 1.96 -3.17
CA ASN A 56 5.67 2.00 -4.49
C ASN A 56 6.13 3.20 -5.32
N THR A 57 6.42 4.33 -4.68
CA THR A 57 6.96 5.52 -5.36
C THR A 57 8.31 5.22 -6.03
N VAL A 58 9.20 4.49 -5.36
CA VAL A 58 10.49 4.09 -5.94
C VAL A 58 10.29 2.97 -6.96
N LEU A 59 9.44 1.99 -6.65
CA LEU A 59 9.16 0.85 -7.53
C LEU A 59 8.59 1.30 -8.88
N ASN A 60 7.73 2.30 -8.91
CA ASN A 60 7.23 2.89 -10.16
C ASN A 60 8.36 3.48 -11.03
N LYS A 61 9.32 4.18 -10.42
CA LYS A 61 10.51 4.67 -11.14
C LYS A 61 11.37 3.52 -11.67
N GLU A 62 11.50 2.43 -10.91
CA GLU A 62 12.22 1.22 -11.34
C GLU A 62 11.52 0.54 -12.52
N ILE A 63 10.19 0.47 -12.51
CA ILE A 63 9.35 -0.04 -13.61
C ILE A 63 9.58 0.81 -14.87
N ASP A 64 9.56 2.13 -14.76
CA ASP A 64 9.78 3.02 -15.90
C ASP A 64 11.20 2.87 -16.47
N ALA A 65 12.21 2.78 -15.63
CA ALA A 65 13.58 2.50 -16.05
C ALA A 65 13.71 1.11 -16.73
N GLN A 66 12.98 0.12 -16.22
CA GLN A 66 12.96 -1.23 -16.79
C GLN A 66 12.27 -1.26 -18.17
N ARG A 67 11.19 -0.52 -18.35
CA ARG A 67 10.53 -0.34 -19.66
C ARG A 67 11.48 0.30 -20.68
N GLN A 68 12.19 1.36 -20.29
CA GLN A 68 13.20 1.98 -21.14
C GLN A 68 14.34 1.00 -21.54
N LYS A 69 14.76 0.16 -20.58
CA LYS A 69 15.74 -0.90 -20.84
C LYS A 69 15.23 -1.91 -21.86
N ILE A 70 13.98 -2.33 -21.76
CA ILE A 70 13.34 -3.26 -22.69
C ILE A 70 13.27 -2.66 -24.08
N GLU A 71 12.85 -1.40 -24.21
CA GLU A 71 12.84 -0.71 -25.52
C GLU A 71 14.23 -0.65 -26.17
N THR A 72 15.24 -0.28 -25.38
CA THR A 72 16.63 -0.25 -25.84
C THR A 72 17.11 -1.64 -26.28
N LEU A 73 16.77 -2.69 -25.52
CA LEU A 73 17.12 -4.07 -25.84
C LEU A 73 16.40 -4.59 -27.09
N ARG A 74 15.13 -4.23 -27.28
CA ARG A 74 14.35 -4.56 -28.50
C ARG A 74 14.98 -3.95 -29.75
N ALA A 75 15.35 -2.67 -29.68
CA ALA A 75 16.04 -2.01 -30.79
C ALA A 75 17.41 -2.63 -31.07
N ALA A 76 18.18 -2.97 -30.04
CA ALA A 76 19.45 -3.65 -30.19
C ALA A 76 19.33 -5.07 -30.79
N LEU A 77 18.30 -5.81 -30.37
CA LEU A 77 17.99 -7.14 -30.90
C LEU A 77 17.62 -7.09 -32.38
N GLN A 78 16.72 -6.15 -32.74
CA GLN A 78 16.32 -5.95 -34.13
C GLN A 78 17.53 -5.66 -35.01
N ASN A 79 18.37 -4.69 -34.63
CA ASN A 79 19.59 -4.35 -35.35
C ASN A 79 20.57 -5.53 -35.48
N ALA A 80 20.69 -6.33 -34.41
CA ALA A 80 21.54 -7.52 -34.42
C ALA A 80 20.98 -8.59 -35.37
N SER A 81 19.68 -8.82 -35.36
CA SER A 81 19.01 -9.78 -36.25
C SER A 81 19.16 -9.40 -37.73
N GLU A 82 18.99 -8.11 -38.06
CA GLU A 82 19.15 -7.58 -39.43
C GLU A 82 20.60 -7.67 -39.89
N SER A 83 21.59 -7.42 -39.00
CA SER A 83 23.01 -7.38 -39.33
C SER A 83 23.68 -8.76 -39.39
N PHE A 84 23.28 -9.70 -38.53
CA PHE A 84 23.97 -10.99 -38.32
C PHE A 84 23.07 -12.21 -38.47
N GLY A 85 21.74 -12.01 -38.55
CA GLY A 85 20.74 -13.08 -38.53
C GLY A 85 20.41 -13.56 -37.13
N GLU A 86 19.25 -14.23 -37.01
CA GLU A 86 18.68 -14.67 -35.74
C GLU A 86 19.52 -15.70 -35.00
N ASN A 87 20.23 -16.56 -35.73
CA ASN A 87 21.04 -17.63 -35.19
C ASN A 87 22.46 -17.19 -34.76
N ASP A 88 22.82 -15.93 -34.98
CA ASP A 88 24.14 -15.43 -34.58
C ASP A 88 24.19 -15.29 -33.04
N ARG A 89 25.30 -15.65 -32.43
CA ARG A 89 25.50 -15.60 -30.97
C ARG A 89 25.28 -14.21 -30.39
N ARG A 90 25.58 -13.16 -31.16
CA ARG A 90 25.38 -11.76 -30.73
C ARG A 90 23.90 -11.44 -30.63
N THR A 91 23.10 -11.85 -31.61
CA THR A 91 21.64 -11.72 -31.61
C THR A 91 21.03 -12.50 -30.46
N GLN A 92 21.45 -13.74 -30.25
CA GLN A 92 20.99 -14.56 -29.13
C GLN A 92 21.31 -13.92 -27.76
N ASN A 93 22.46 -13.27 -27.61
CA ASN A 93 22.82 -12.57 -26.39
C ASN A 93 21.87 -11.38 -26.10
N TRP A 94 21.46 -10.62 -27.10
CA TRP A 94 20.47 -9.57 -26.94
C TRP A 94 19.10 -10.13 -26.59
N GLN A 95 18.70 -11.25 -27.19
CA GLN A 95 17.46 -11.94 -26.87
C GLN A 95 17.43 -12.39 -25.40
N ILE A 96 18.51 -12.98 -24.90
CA ILE A 96 18.62 -13.40 -23.50
C ILE A 96 18.48 -12.20 -22.55
N GLN A 97 19.14 -11.08 -22.88
CA GLN A 97 19.01 -9.86 -22.06
C GLN A 97 17.61 -9.29 -22.08
N LEU A 98 16.93 -9.30 -23.22
CA LEU A 98 15.55 -8.88 -23.35
C LEU A 98 14.61 -9.75 -22.50
N ASN A 99 14.70 -11.08 -22.64
CA ASN A 99 13.90 -12.02 -21.85
C ASN A 99 14.09 -11.81 -20.34
N ASN A 100 15.33 -11.60 -19.90
CA ASN A 100 15.63 -11.32 -18.49
C ASN A 100 15.05 -9.97 -18.04
N ALA A 101 15.08 -8.96 -18.90
CA ALA A 101 14.51 -7.65 -18.60
C ALA A 101 12.98 -7.70 -18.51
N GLU A 102 12.33 -8.43 -19.40
CA GLU A 102 10.87 -8.64 -19.38
C GLU A 102 10.44 -9.45 -18.13
N ALA A 103 11.19 -10.48 -17.77
CA ALA A 103 10.96 -11.24 -16.55
C ALA A 103 11.09 -10.37 -15.27
N ALA A 104 12.07 -9.48 -15.24
CA ALA A 104 12.24 -8.52 -14.14
C ALA A 104 11.08 -7.53 -14.07
N LEU A 105 10.64 -6.98 -15.21
CA LEU A 105 9.46 -6.08 -15.27
C LEU A 105 8.22 -6.77 -14.70
N ASN A 106 7.93 -7.99 -15.15
CA ASN A 106 6.80 -8.78 -14.65
C ASN A 106 6.88 -9.04 -13.13
N GLY A 107 8.10 -9.14 -12.57
CA GLY A 107 8.33 -9.25 -11.13
C GLY A 107 7.94 -7.97 -10.40
N MET A 108 8.44 -6.84 -10.86
CA MET A 108 8.16 -5.51 -10.29
C MET A 108 6.68 -5.15 -10.38
N GLU A 109 6.02 -5.40 -11.51
CA GLU A 109 4.58 -5.13 -11.69
C GLU A 109 3.71 -5.99 -10.77
N ARG A 110 4.10 -7.25 -10.52
CA ARG A 110 3.42 -8.10 -9.53
C ARG A 110 3.59 -7.60 -8.11
N GLU A 111 4.78 -7.13 -7.75
CA GLU A 111 5.06 -6.54 -6.44
C GLU A 111 4.24 -5.28 -6.24
N LEU A 112 4.24 -4.37 -7.23
CA LEU A 112 3.42 -3.15 -7.20
C LEU A 112 1.94 -3.48 -6.99
N SER A 113 1.38 -4.39 -7.79
CA SER A 113 -0.03 -4.79 -7.67
C SER A 113 -0.35 -5.47 -6.33
N ALA A 114 0.61 -6.18 -5.73
CA ALA A 114 0.43 -6.76 -4.40
C ALA A 114 0.38 -5.68 -3.32
N ASN A 115 1.27 -4.69 -3.40
CA ASN A 115 1.31 -3.55 -2.48
C ASN A 115 0.05 -2.69 -2.62
N GLU A 116 -0.40 -2.40 -3.84
CA GLU A 116 -1.63 -1.63 -4.09
C GLU A 116 -2.86 -2.28 -3.47
N ARG A 117 -3.02 -3.61 -3.65
CA ARG A 117 -4.10 -4.37 -3.01
C ARG A 117 -4.01 -4.36 -1.48
N ALA A 118 -2.79 -4.40 -0.94
CA ALA A 118 -2.60 -4.31 0.51
C ALA A 118 -2.97 -2.91 1.04
N ILE A 119 -2.58 -1.85 0.34
CA ILE A 119 -2.95 -0.47 0.67
C ILE A 119 -4.48 -0.31 0.63
N GLU A 120 -5.13 -0.78 -0.41
CA GLU A 120 -6.60 -0.71 -0.54
C GLU A 120 -7.30 -1.42 0.61
N SER A 121 -6.87 -2.65 0.94
CA SER A 121 -7.42 -3.41 2.06
C SER A 121 -7.23 -2.71 3.41
N LEU A 122 -6.06 -2.13 3.65
CA LEU A 122 -5.78 -1.39 4.88
C LEU A 122 -6.63 -0.11 4.96
N SER A 123 -6.75 0.63 3.86
CA SER A 123 -7.58 1.84 3.80
C SER A 123 -9.06 1.54 4.06
N GLN A 124 -9.57 0.41 3.56
CA GLN A 124 -10.93 -0.04 3.85
C GLN A 124 -11.10 -0.36 5.34
N GLN A 125 -10.14 -1.08 5.95
CA GLN A 125 -10.17 -1.40 7.37
C GLN A 125 -10.11 -0.14 8.25
N GLU A 126 -9.28 0.85 7.91
CA GLU A 126 -9.22 2.14 8.61
C GLU A 126 -10.56 2.88 8.51
N THR A 127 -11.20 2.88 7.33
CA THR A 127 -12.51 3.51 7.15
C THR A 127 -13.60 2.81 7.96
N GLU A 128 -13.66 1.47 7.91
CA GLU A 128 -14.63 0.68 8.69
C GLU A 128 -14.46 0.88 10.20
N ALA A 129 -13.22 0.99 10.67
CA ALA A 129 -12.92 1.23 12.06
C ALA A 129 -13.33 2.66 12.50
N ALA A 130 -13.07 3.67 11.66
CA ALA A 130 -13.51 5.04 11.90
C ALA A 130 -15.04 5.13 11.96
N ASP A 131 -15.75 4.51 11.02
CA ASP A 131 -17.21 4.44 11.00
C ASP A 131 -17.77 3.74 12.26
N ALA A 132 -17.12 2.65 12.69
CA ALA A 132 -17.53 1.94 13.90
C ALA A 132 -17.33 2.79 15.15
N THR A 133 -16.24 3.55 15.24
CA THR A 133 -15.95 4.48 16.33
C THR A 133 -16.96 5.62 16.37
N GLU A 134 -17.31 6.18 15.20
CA GLU A 134 -18.34 7.23 15.12
C GLU A 134 -19.70 6.72 15.59
N ARG A 135 -20.13 5.54 15.11
CA ARG A 135 -21.39 4.90 15.55
C ARG A 135 -21.42 4.66 17.05
N LEU A 136 -20.31 4.18 17.63
CA LEU A 136 -20.19 3.97 19.06
C LEU A 136 -20.29 5.28 19.84
N SER A 137 -19.65 6.34 19.36
CA SER A 137 -19.73 7.68 19.95
C SER A 137 -21.16 8.23 19.95
N GLN A 138 -21.87 8.07 18.82
CA GLN A 138 -23.29 8.46 18.70
C GLN A 138 -24.17 7.65 19.66
N GLU A 139 -23.94 6.35 19.78
CA GLU A 139 -24.68 5.49 20.70
C GLU A 139 -24.45 5.86 22.17
N ILE A 140 -23.20 6.15 22.56
CA ILE A 140 -22.87 6.65 23.90
C ILE A 140 -23.62 7.94 24.18
N SER A 141 -23.59 8.92 23.27
CA SER A 141 -24.28 10.19 23.43
C SER A 141 -25.79 9.99 23.59
N ARG A 142 -26.40 9.10 22.81
CA ARG A 142 -27.81 8.75 22.91
C ARG A 142 -28.14 8.13 24.27
N GLN A 143 -27.30 7.18 24.73
CA GLN A 143 -27.49 6.53 26.04
C GLN A 143 -27.34 7.51 27.20
N GLU A 144 -26.40 8.47 27.10
CA GLU A 144 -26.26 9.54 28.11
C GLU A 144 -27.49 10.44 28.20
N GLU A 145 -28.05 10.85 27.04
CA GLU A 145 -29.26 11.66 26.99
C GLU A 145 -30.50 10.91 27.56
N GLU A 146 -30.65 9.64 27.18
CA GLU A 146 -31.71 8.78 27.69
C GLU A 146 -31.60 8.59 29.21
N LEU A 147 -30.37 8.32 29.69
CA LEU A 147 -30.10 8.18 31.13
C LEU A 147 -30.43 9.47 31.91
N ALA A 148 -30.06 10.63 31.34
CA ALA A 148 -30.43 11.93 31.94
C ALA A 148 -31.93 12.15 31.95
N GLY A 149 -32.65 11.73 30.91
CA GLY A 149 -34.09 11.74 30.83
C GLY A 149 -34.76 10.87 31.91
N MET A 150 -34.28 9.61 32.02
CA MET A 150 -34.78 8.67 33.03
C MET A 150 -34.55 9.15 34.48
N LYS A 151 -33.37 9.72 34.77
CA LYS A 151 -33.04 10.29 36.08
C LYS A 151 -33.99 11.44 36.44
N ARG A 152 -34.37 12.30 35.48
CA ARG A 152 -35.37 13.37 35.68
C ARG A 152 -36.74 12.78 35.93
N ALA A 153 -37.16 11.78 35.14
CA ALA A 153 -38.44 11.10 35.32
C ALA A 153 -38.51 10.40 36.70
N TYR A 154 -37.44 9.74 37.12
CA TYR A 154 -37.34 9.14 38.45
C TYR A 154 -37.52 10.17 39.57
N SER A 155 -36.83 11.31 39.47
CA SER A 155 -36.94 12.38 40.46
C SER A 155 -38.39 12.90 40.56
N ASN A 156 -39.07 13.05 39.43
CA ASN A 156 -40.48 13.48 39.40
C ASN A 156 -41.42 12.43 40.01
N ALA A 157 -41.22 11.14 39.68
CA ALA A 157 -42.03 10.05 40.22
C ALA A 157 -41.85 9.91 41.75
N VAL A 158 -40.63 10.11 42.26
CA VAL A 158 -40.35 10.11 43.70
C VAL A 158 -41.05 11.27 44.41
N LEU A 159 -41.06 12.45 43.79
CA LEU A 159 -41.73 13.63 44.36
C LEU A 159 -43.27 13.48 44.36
N GLU A 160 -43.85 12.88 43.34
CA GLU A 160 -45.29 12.75 43.16
C GLU A 160 -45.88 11.55 43.90
N TYR A 161 -45.24 10.40 43.85
CA TYR A 161 -45.78 9.12 44.34
C TYR A 161 -44.95 8.49 45.48
N GLY A 162 -43.80 9.05 45.80
CA GLY A 162 -42.88 8.52 46.79
C GLY A 162 -41.89 7.49 46.26
N LYS A 163 -40.74 7.34 46.92
CA LYS A 163 -39.63 6.46 46.53
C LYS A 163 -40.02 4.97 46.44
N GLY A 164 -41.08 4.55 47.16
CA GLY A 164 -41.56 3.18 47.17
C GLY A 164 -42.57 2.82 46.08
N SER A 165 -42.97 3.78 45.25
CA SER A 165 -43.96 3.57 44.18
C SER A 165 -43.47 2.58 43.13
N SER A 166 -44.42 1.98 42.42
CA SER A 166 -44.12 1.06 41.30
C SER A 166 -43.33 1.76 40.22
N GLU A 167 -43.73 2.98 39.88
CA GLU A 167 -43.12 3.82 38.86
C GLU A 167 -41.66 4.18 39.20
N ALA A 168 -41.41 4.58 40.46
CA ALA A 168 -40.04 4.88 40.89
C ALA A 168 -39.13 3.66 40.85
N LYS A 169 -39.60 2.49 41.28
CA LYS A 169 -38.82 1.23 41.25
C LYS A 169 -38.55 0.76 39.84
N GLU A 170 -39.50 0.89 38.92
CA GLU A 170 -39.30 0.54 37.50
C GLU A 170 -38.23 1.44 36.87
N LEU A 171 -38.31 2.75 37.07
CA LEU A 171 -37.34 3.70 36.58
C LEU A 171 -35.93 3.46 37.19
N GLU A 172 -35.83 3.12 38.48
CA GLU A 172 -34.59 2.76 39.15
C GLU A 172 -33.92 1.53 38.49
N GLY A 173 -34.71 0.50 38.17
CA GLY A 173 -34.25 -0.70 37.47
C GLY A 173 -33.70 -0.37 36.07
N ARG A 174 -34.45 0.43 35.30
CA ARG A 174 -34.04 0.85 33.94
C ARG A 174 -32.79 1.74 33.97
N ILE A 175 -32.67 2.66 34.92
CA ILE A 175 -31.48 3.49 35.14
C ILE A 175 -30.26 2.62 35.43
N SER A 176 -30.42 1.58 36.29
CA SER A 176 -29.34 0.66 36.62
C SER A 176 -28.86 -0.11 35.38
N GLN A 177 -29.80 -0.64 34.60
CA GLN A 177 -29.50 -1.37 33.37
C GLN A 177 -28.78 -0.47 32.36
N LEU A 178 -29.34 0.68 32.00
CA LEU A 178 -28.77 1.59 31.01
C LEU A 178 -27.43 2.15 31.48
N SER A 179 -27.23 2.37 32.80
CA SER A 179 -25.92 2.75 33.34
C SER A 179 -24.85 1.64 33.19
N GLY A 180 -25.28 0.37 33.20
CA GLY A 180 -24.42 -0.76 32.90
C GLY A 180 -24.00 -0.80 31.44
N GLU A 181 -24.96 -0.70 30.52
CA GLU A 181 -24.75 -0.67 29.07
C GLU A 181 -23.84 0.50 28.65
N LEU A 182 -24.07 1.70 29.22
CA LEU A 182 -23.24 2.88 28.96
C LEU A 182 -21.77 2.66 29.37
N ARG A 183 -21.54 2.05 30.56
CA ARG A 183 -20.18 1.73 31.01
C ARG A 183 -19.47 0.73 30.09
N GLU A 184 -20.20 -0.23 29.54
CA GLU A 184 -19.66 -1.19 28.57
C GLU A 184 -19.27 -0.47 27.28
N SER A 185 -20.15 0.37 26.74
CA SER A 185 -19.90 1.18 25.53
C SER A 185 -18.71 2.12 25.70
N GLU A 186 -18.64 2.86 26.83
CA GLU A 186 -17.47 3.69 27.17
C GLU A 186 -16.20 2.87 27.33
N GLY A 187 -16.30 1.64 27.90
CA GLY A 187 -15.17 0.74 28.06
C GLY A 187 -14.63 0.26 26.74
N VAL A 188 -15.47 0.04 25.75
CA VAL A 188 -15.06 -0.28 24.37
C VAL A 188 -14.41 0.95 23.72
N SER A 189 -15.04 2.13 23.79
CA SER A 189 -14.50 3.37 23.23
C SER A 189 -13.10 3.71 23.77
N ARG A 190 -12.85 3.50 25.06
CA ARG A 190 -11.53 3.74 25.68
C ARG A 190 -10.45 2.76 25.26
N ARG A 191 -10.82 1.55 24.82
CA ARG A 191 -9.84 0.54 24.34
C ARG A 191 -9.37 0.84 22.92
N TYR A 192 -10.15 1.60 22.16
CA TYR A 192 -9.89 1.95 20.78
C TYR A 192 -10.02 3.48 20.59
N PRO A 193 -9.16 4.29 21.26
CA PRO A 193 -9.29 5.75 21.25
C PRO A 193 -8.89 6.39 19.93
N ASP A 194 -8.11 5.69 19.09
CA ASP A 194 -7.55 6.21 17.86
C ASP A 194 -7.59 5.13 16.77
N VAL A 195 -8.73 4.95 16.13
CA VAL A 195 -8.78 4.27 14.86
C VAL A 195 -9.15 5.29 13.78
#